data_58b6cea6b99f7610f865c365f090c7e0
#
_entry.id   58b6cea6b99f7610f865c365f090c7e0
#
_cell.length_a   1.000
_cell.length_b   1.000
_cell.length_c   1.000
_cell.angle_alpha   90.00
_cell.angle_beta   90.00
_cell.angle_gamma   90.00
#
_symmetry.space_group_name_H-M   'P 1'
#
loop_
_entity.id
_entity.type
_entity.pdbx_description
1 polymer ?
#
loop_
_entity_poly.entity_id
_entity_poly.type
_entity_poly.pdbx_seq_one_letter_code
_entity_poly.pdbx_strand_id
1 'polypeptide(L)'
;SNNAVYAFVIAAPFWKAWWFLMLVLLFIAALITFLVRTRIRRIRIRAEAEAVLQQQKASGYKEQLEIEQIINHFAASMNGLRSVDEILWDVAKNCISKLRFEDCVIYMKEGKDGLLIQKAAWGPKMTDENTIGQPIEIKPGSGIVGSVAVTGKPEIVNDTTIDGRYIVDDVRRMSEITVPIISDGEVIGIIDSEHSKKDFYTDRHLQILTTISSLCAVKIKTLV
;
A
#
# COMPACT_ATOMS: atom_id res chain seq x y z
N SER A 1 -90.57 -63.75 -13.53
CA SER A 1 -89.52 -62.82 -13.96
C SER A 1 -88.81 -62.27 -12.76
N ASN A 2 -87.57 -62.73 -12.56
CA ASN A 2 -86.69 -62.15 -11.50
C ASN A 2 -85.96 -60.93 -12.13
N ASN A 3 -86.29 -59.72 -11.69
CA ASN A 3 -85.54 -58.54 -12.02
C ASN A 3 -84.34 -58.42 -11.06
N ALA A 4 -83.10 -58.63 -11.54
CA ALA A 4 -81.93 -58.35 -10.74
C ALA A 4 -81.64 -56.86 -10.73
N VAL A 5 -81.72 -56.19 -9.59
CA VAL A 5 -81.34 -54.80 -9.41
C VAL A 5 -79.86 -54.72 -9.08
N TYR A 6 -79.05 -54.18 -9.90
CA TYR A 6 -77.66 -53.91 -9.67
C TYR A 6 -77.48 -52.50 -9.10
N ALA A 7 -77.08 -52.42 -7.82
CA ALA A 7 -76.71 -51.12 -7.19
C ALA A 7 -75.24 -50.77 -7.44
N PHE A 8 -75.01 -49.72 -8.21
CA PHE A 8 -73.65 -49.17 -8.38
C PHE A 8 -73.38 -48.13 -7.29
N VAL A 9 -72.38 -48.40 -6.46
CA VAL A 9 -71.90 -47.38 -5.51
C VAL A 9 -70.74 -46.62 -6.18
N ILE A 10 -70.96 -45.40 -6.54
CA ILE A 10 -69.93 -44.47 -7.05
C ILE A 10 -69.14 -43.97 -5.83
N ALA A 11 -67.93 -44.48 -5.66
CA ALA A 11 -67.04 -43.99 -4.56
C ALA A 11 -66.72 -42.50 -4.81
N ALA A 12 -66.75 -41.68 -3.76
CA ALA A 12 -66.38 -40.28 -3.86
C ALA A 12 -64.91 -40.17 -4.32
N PRO A 13 -64.61 -39.25 -5.23
CA PRO A 13 -63.25 -39.09 -5.76
C PRO A 13 -62.29 -38.69 -4.60
N PHE A 14 -61.05 -39.26 -4.60
CA PHE A 14 -60.04 -39.12 -3.57
C PHE A 14 -59.68 -37.67 -3.23
N TRP A 15 -59.85 -36.73 -4.15
CA TRP A 15 -59.58 -35.30 -3.92
C TRP A 15 -60.60 -34.61 -3.01
N LYS A 16 -61.75 -35.23 -2.70
CA LYS A 16 -62.74 -34.79 -1.70
C LYS A 16 -62.45 -35.35 -0.30
N ALA A 17 -61.48 -36.27 -0.16
CA ALA A 17 -61.11 -36.84 1.11
C ALA A 17 -60.35 -35.80 1.95
N TRP A 18 -60.70 -35.70 3.23
CA TRP A 18 -60.09 -34.74 4.19
C TRP A 18 -58.56 -34.88 4.28
N TRP A 19 -58.04 -36.11 4.22
CA TRP A 19 -56.59 -36.37 4.22
C TRP A 19 -55.85 -35.78 3.00
N PHE A 20 -56.50 -35.79 1.84
CA PHE A 20 -55.95 -35.19 0.63
C PHE A 20 -55.83 -33.65 0.75
N LEU A 21 -56.87 -33.00 1.29
CA LEU A 21 -56.86 -31.56 1.58
C LEU A 21 -55.76 -31.18 2.57
N MET A 22 -55.55 -32.02 3.62
CA MET A 22 -54.46 -31.82 4.59
C MET A 22 -53.07 -31.94 3.94
N LEU A 23 -52.84 -32.89 3.01
CA LEU A 23 -51.58 -33.01 2.27
C LEU A 23 -51.33 -31.82 1.39
N VAL A 24 -52.34 -31.31 0.71
CA VAL A 24 -52.22 -30.07 -0.13
C VAL A 24 -51.86 -28.88 0.75
N LEU A 25 -52.48 -28.68 1.87
CA LEU A 25 -52.17 -27.61 2.83
C LEU A 25 -50.74 -27.73 3.35
N LEU A 26 -50.30 -28.93 3.72
CA LEU A 26 -48.90 -29.18 4.16
C LEU A 26 -47.90 -28.88 3.03
N PHE A 27 -48.22 -29.25 1.80
CA PHE A 27 -47.35 -28.96 0.64
C PHE A 27 -47.24 -27.46 0.39
N ILE A 28 -48.39 -26.73 0.44
CA ILE A 28 -48.39 -25.25 0.27
C ILE A 28 -47.58 -24.60 1.41
N ALA A 29 -47.75 -25.03 2.66
CA ALA A 29 -46.98 -24.50 3.78
C ALA A 29 -45.46 -24.77 3.64
N ALA A 30 -45.08 -25.98 3.20
CA ALA A 30 -43.71 -26.33 2.90
C ALA A 30 -43.13 -25.48 1.76
N LEU A 31 -43.90 -25.26 0.71
CA LEU A 31 -43.49 -24.42 -0.44
C LEU A 31 -43.30 -22.97 -0.01
N ILE A 32 -44.23 -22.42 0.77
CA ILE A 32 -44.10 -21.05 1.31
C ILE A 32 -42.86 -20.91 2.17
N THR A 33 -42.64 -21.85 3.09
CA THR A 33 -41.46 -21.84 3.98
C THR A 33 -40.17 -21.98 3.18
N PHE A 34 -40.13 -22.80 2.17
CA PHE A 34 -38.98 -22.92 1.25
C PHE A 34 -38.69 -21.61 0.51
N LEU A 35 -39.72 -20.98 -0.08
CA LEU A 35 -39.57 -19.71 -0.80
C LEU A 35 -39.12 -18.58 0.12
N VAL A 36 -39.68 -18.48 1.33
CA VAL A 36 -39.29 -17.47 2.32
C VAL A 36 -37.82 -17.69 2.76
N ARG A 37 -37.45 -18.93 3.07
CA ARG A 37 -36.06 -19.26 3.47
C ARG A 37 -35.06 -18.94 2.36
N THR A 38 -35.39 -19.26 1.10
CA THR A 38 -34.51 -18.95 -0.03
C THR A 38 -34.38 -17.44 -0.28
N ARG A 39 -35.46 -16.68 -0.12
CA ARG A 39 -35.42 -15.22 -0.18
C ARG A 39 -34.55 -14.60 0.92
N ILE A 40 -34.77 -15.02 2.17
CA ILE A 40 -34.00 -14.53 3.31
C ILE A 40 -32.51 -14.85 3.12
N ARG A 41 -32.18 -16.07 2.68
CA ARG A 41 -30.80 -16.47 2.40
C ARG A 41 -30.15 -15.59 1.34
N ARG A 42 -30.86 -15.29 0.24
CA ARG A 42 -30.36 -14.40 -0.84
C ARG A 42 -30.12 -12.97 -0.34
N ILE A 43 -31.03 -12.44 0.49
CA ILE A 43 -30.88 -11.08 1.06
C ILE A 43 -29.67 -11.03 1.98
N ARG A 44 -29.48 -12.04 2.85
CA ARG A 44 -28.29 -12.11 3.74
C ARG A 44 -26.99 -12.14 2.97
N ILE A 45 -26.88 -13.01 1.95
CA ILE A 45 -25.66 -13.12 1.13
C ILE A 45 -25.34 -11.78 0.45
N ARG A 46 -26.34 -11.06 -0.07
CA ARG A 46 -26.14 -9.74 -0.69
C ARG A 46 -25.70 -8.71 0.34
N ALA A 47 -26.35 -8.66 1.51
CA ALA A 47 -25.98 -7.72 2.57
C ALA A 47 -24.55 -7.97 3.11
N GLU A 48 -24.15 -9.23 3.27
CA GLU A 48 -22.77 -9.58 3.65
C GLU A 48 -21.76 -9.16 2.58
N ALA A 49 -22.05 -9.41 1.30
CA ALA A 49 -21.17 -9.00 0.21
C ALA A 49 -21.04 -7.46 0.11
N GLU A 50 -22.14 -6.72 0.28
CA GLU A 50 -22.13 -5.25 0.31
C GLU A 50 -21.33 -4.72 1.52
N ALA A 51 -21.49 -5.32 2.71
CA ALA A 51 -20.75 -4.94 3.90
C ALA A 51 -19.23 -5.14 3.72
N VAL A 52 -18.81 -6.28 3.16
CA VAL A 52 -17.39 -6.55 2.85
C VAL A 52 -16.84 -5.52 1.85
N LEU A 53 -17.60 -5.24 0.78
CA LEU A 53 -17.18 -4.24 -0.21
C LEU A 53 -17.06 -2.83 0.38
N GLN A 54 -17.99 -2.44 1.25
CA GLN A 54 -17.92 -1.15 1.94
C GLN A 54 -16.73 -1.08 2.90
N GLN A 55 -16.45 -2.17 3.62
CA GLN A 55 -15.30 -2.25 4.50
C GLN A 55 -13.98 -2.13 3.73
N GLN A 56 -13.85 -2.80 2.58
CA GLN A 56 -12.68 -2.67 1.70
C GLN A 56 -12.50 -1.25 1.18
N LYS A 57 -13.58 -0.60 0.73
CA LYS A 57 -13.54 0.81 0.30
C LYS A 57 -13.11 1.74 1.44
N ALA A 58 -13.69 1.56 2.63
CA ALA A 58 -13.36 2.39 3.79
C ALA A 58 -11.89 2.23 4.21
N SER A 59 -11.34 1.00 4.17
CA SER A 59 -9.91 0.78 4.44
C SER A 59 -9.01 1.43 3.40
N GLY A 60 -9.36 1.36 2.12
CA GLY A 60 -8.62 2.04 1.05
C GLY A 60 -8.62 3.56 1.18
N TYR A 61 -9.77 4.16 1.48
CA TYR A 61 -9.85 5.61 1.74
C TYR A 61 -9.01 6.05 2.96
N LYS A 62 -9.04 5.24 4.02
CA LYS A 62 -8.22 5.53 5.21
C LYS A 62 -6.73 5.52 4.88
N GLU A 63 -6.28 4.52 4.15
CA GLU A 63 -4.88 4.42 3.72
C GLU A 63 -4.47 5.60 2.83
N GLN A 64 -5.32 5.99 1.87
CA GLN A 64 -5.06 7.14 1.02
C GLN A 64 -4.98 8.45 1.82
N LEU A 65 -5.87 8.64 2.79
CA LEU A 65 -5.85 9.82 3.66
C LEU A 65 -4.57 9.90 4.50
N GLU A 66 -4.09 8.77 5.02
CA GLU A 66 -2.81 8.72 5.75
C GLU A 66 -1.63 9.10 4.84
N ILE A 67 -1.61 8.64 3.59
CA ILE A 67 -0.58 9.03 2.61
C ILE A 67 -0.62 10.55 2.36
N GLU A 68 -1.80 11.10 2.10
CA GLU A 68 -1.96 12.54 1.89
C GLU A 68 -1.50 13.37 3.10
N GLN A 69 -1.82 12.93 4.32
CA GLN A 69 -1.39 13.61 5.54
C GLN A 69 0.14 13.62 5.69
N ILE A 70 0.81 12.52 5.35
CA ILE A 70 2.26 12.43 5.36
C ILE A 70 2.86 13.38 4.33
N ILE A 71 2.39 13.33 3.08
CA ILE A 71 2.86 14.20 1.99
C ILE A 71 2.67 15.68 2.34
N ASN A 72 1.49 16.04 2.84
CA ASN A 72 1.19 17.40 3.26
C ASN A 72 2.11 17.87 4.41
N HIS A 73 2.46 16.97 5.32
CA HIS A 73 3.43 17.30 6.39
C HIS A 73 4.79 17.65 5.80
N PHE A 74 5.33 16.85 4.88
CA PHE A 74 6.60 17.16 4.22
C PHE A 74 6.53 18.46 3.40
N ALA A 75 5.46 18.67 2.63
CA ALA A 75 5.28 19.90 1.89
C ALA A 75 5.24 21.14 2.79
N ALA A 76 4.58 21.03 3.94
CA ALA A 76 4.48 22.11 4.93
C ALA A 76 5.83 22.37 5.64
N SER A 77 6.58 21.33 6.02
CA SER A 77 7.88 21.48 6.67
C SER A 77 8.90 22.18 5.76
N MET A 78 8.92 21.87 4.48
CA MET A 78 9.83 22.51 3.51
C MET A 78 9.45 23.94 3.14
N ASN A 79 8.26 24.43 3.48
CA ASN A 79 7.77 25.72 2.98
C ASN A 79 8.56 26.94 3.51
N GLY A 80 9.10 26.85 4.73
CA GLY A 80 9.89 27.94 5.36
C GLY A 80 11.38 27.86 5.11
N LEU A 81 11.89 26.77 4.52
CA LEU A 81 13.31 26.51 4.37
C LEU A 81 13.90 27.34 3.23
N ARG A 82 15.13 27.86 3.41
CA ARG A 82 15.78 28.83 2.54
C ARG A 82 17.07 28.33 1.91
N SER A 83 17.56 27.16 2.30
CA SER A 83 18.76 26.56 1.71
C SER A 83 18.51 25.11 1.31
N VAL A 84 19.31 24.61 0.38
CA VAL A 84 19.25 23.21 -0.04
C VAL A 84 19.56 22.30 1.14
N ASP A 85 20.57 22.61 1.93
CA ASP A 85 20.97 21.81 3.10
C ASP A 85 19.83 21.70 4.11
N GLU A 86 19.13 22.80 4.45
CA GLU A 86 17.97 22.77 5.32
C GLU A 86 16.88 21.81 4.80
N ILE A 87 16.63 21.80 3.48
CA ILE A 87 15.64 20.88 2.87
C ILE A 87 16.08 19.44 3.03
N LEU A 88 17.34 19.13 2.73
CA LEU A 88 17.84 17.75 2.77
C LEU A 88 17.78 17.20 4.22
N TRP A 89 18.21 17.99 5.19
CA TRP A 89 18.15 17.59 6.60
C TRP A 89 16.71 17.45 7.11
N ASP A 90 15.79 18.34 6.73
CA ASP A 90 14.37 18.25 7.09
C ASP A 90 13.73 16.98 6.50
N VAL A 91 14.01 16.67 5.24
CA VAL A 91 13.51 15.46 4.59
C VAL A 91 14.05 14.21 5.28
N ALA A 92 15.36 14.12 5.53
CA ALA A 92 15.96 12.97 6.19
C ALA A 92 15.35 12.74 7.59
N LYS A 93 15.20 13.79 8.39
CA LYS A 93 14.59 13.75 9.72
C LYS A 93 13.13 13.28 9.68
N ASN A 94 12.34 13.83 8.75
CA ASN A 94 10.94 13.50 8.63
C ASN A 94 10.71 12.08 8.09
N CYS A 95 11.61 11.53 7.25
CA CYS A 95 11.54 10.13 6.84
C CYS A 95 11.55 9.19 8.05
N ILE A 96 12.44 9.39 9.02
CA ILE A 96 12.47 8.59 10.25
C ILE A 96 11.24 8.85 11.11
N SER A 97 10.92 10.10 11.40
CA SER A 97 9.86 10.44 12.37
C SER A 97 8.45 10.11 11.87
N LYS A 98 8.19 10.20 10.56
CA LYS A 98 6.86 10.00 9.96
C LYS A 98 6.70 8.65 9.26
N LEU A 99 7.75 8.14 8.61
CA LEU A 99 7.71 6.86 7.92
C LEU A 99 8.23 5.69 8.76
N ARG A 100 8.79 5.98 9.95
CA ARG A 100 9.38 5.00 10.87
C ARG A 100 10.55 4.23 10.25
N PHE A 101 11.32 4.90 9.41
CA PHE A 101 12.56 4.33 8.86
C PHE A 101 13.62 4.28 9.97
N GLU A 102 14.58 3.36 9.86
CA GLU A 102 15.71 3.27 10.79
C GLU A 102 16.77 4.32 10.49
N ASP A 103 16.96 4.61 9.20
CA ASP A 103 17.84 5.67 8.74
C ASP A 103 17.24 6.37 7.51
N CYS A 104 17.85 7.47 7.11
CA CYS A 104 17.62 8.10 5.82
C CYS A 104 18.86 8.90 5.45
N VAL A 105 19.39 8.64 4.27
CA VAL A 105 20.58 9.30 3.73
C VAL A 105 20.21 9.98 2.42
N ILE A 106 20.64 11.22 2.24
CA ILE A 106 20.40 11.95 1.00
C ILE A 106 21.74 12.29 0.36
N TYR A 107 21.87 11.85 -0.88
CA TYR A 107 23.02 12.12 -1.72
C TYR A 107 22.67 13.21 -2.73
N MET A 108 23.61 14.11 -2.97
CA MET A 108 23.52 15.07 -4.10
C MET A 108 24.60 14.75 -5.12
N LYS A 109 24.25 14.91 -6.38
CA LYS A 109 25.17 14.71 -7.51
C LYS A 109 26.05 15.93 -7.66
N GLU A 110 27.37 15.77 -7.60
CA GLU A 110 28.33 16.85 -7.69
C GLU A 110 29.42 16.56 -8.73
N GLY A 111 30.06 17.63 -9.18
CA GLY A 111 31.18 17.59 -10.13
C GLY A 111 30.79 17.12 -11.53
N LYS A 112 31.80 17.13 -12.44
CA LYS A 112 31.62 16.70 -13.83
C LYS A 112 31.41 15.20 -13.98
N ASP A 113 31.93 14.44 -13.05
CA ASP A 113 31.82 12.94 -13.00
C ASP A 113 30.48 12.48 -12.38
N GLY A 114 29.67 13.42 -11.88
CA GLY A 114 28.37 13.15 -11.30
C GLY A 114 28.44 12.30 -10.03
N LEU A 115 29.46 12.50 -9.21
CA LEU A 115 29.69 11.78 -7.97
C LEU A 115 28.53 12.06 -6.98
N LEU A 116 28.03 11.02 -6.35
CA LEU A 116 26.98 11.11 -5.34
C LEU A 116 27.60 11.28 -3.97
N ILE A 117 27.43 12.45 -3.37
CA ILE A 117 28.01 12.83 -2.08
C ILE A 117 26.90 12.90 -1.04
N GLN A 118 27.10 12.27 0.10
CA GLN A 118 26.16 12.37 1.24
C GLN A 118 26.10 13.81 1.76
N LYS A 119 24.91 14.41 1.75
CA LYS A 119 24.68 15.79 2.20
C LYS A 119 23.80 15.88 3.42
N ALA A 120 22.95 14.89 3.66
CA ALA A 120 22.14 14.78 4.86
C ALA A 120 21.99 13.31 5.26
N ALA A 121 22.01 13.04 6.55
CA ALA A 121 21.78 11.71 7.09
C ALA A 121 21.09 11.81 8.44
N TRP A 122 20.00 11.07 8.66
CA TRP A 122 19.33 10.99 9.94
C TRP A 122 19.24 9.55 10.40
N GLY A 123 19.61 9.30 11.67
CA GLY A 123 19.74 7.97 12.23
C GLY A 123 21.17 7.70 12.71
N PRO A 124 21.66 6.44 12.64
CA PRO A 124 22.96 6.06 13.18
C PRO A 124 24.18 6.80 12.61
N LYS A 125 24.07 7.34 11.40
CA LYS A 125 25.14 8.09 10.71
C LYS A 125 25.29 9.54 11.20
N MET A 126 24.26 10.09 11.84
CA MET A 126 24.31 11.43 12.38
C MET A 126 25.13 11.42 13.67
N THR A 127 26.18 12.24 13.73
CA THR A 127 27.02 12.39 14.95
C THR A 127 26.55 13.53 15.85
N ASP A 128 26.27 14.68 15.25
CA ASP A 128 25.74 15.87 15.91
C ASP A 128 24.62 16.46 15.06
N GLU A 129 23.96 17.51 15.54
CA GLU A 129 22.90 18.15 14.78
C GLU A 129 23.41 18.61 13.40
N ASN A 130 22.81 18.05 12.34
CA ASN A 130 23.17 18.30 10.94
C ASN A 130 24.63 17.98 10.56
N THR A 131 25.21 16.95 11.17
CA THR A 131 26.57 16.50 10.87
C THR A 131 26.63 15.01 10.57
N ILE A 132 27.26 14.62 9.46
CA ILE A 132 27.48 13.23 9.06
C ILE A 132 28.88 12.80 9.58
N GLY A 133 28.94 11.67 10.30
CA GLY A 133 30.19 11.23 10.94
C GLY A 133 31.31 10.87 9.96
N GLN A 134 30.99 10.09 8.93
CA GLN A 134 31.94 9.69 7.87
C GLN A 134 31.17 9.63 6.55
N PRO A 135 31.04 10.78 5.84
CA PRO A 135 30.32 10.81 4.59
C PRO A 135 31.05 9.99 3.53
N ILE A 136 30.31 9.14 2.83
CA ILE A 136 30.86 8.37 1.70
C ILE A 136 30.47 9.02 0.37
N GLU A 137 31.25 8.67 -0.66
CA GLU A 137 31.04 9.07 -2.04
C GLU A 137 30.76 7.83 -2.88
N ILE A 138 29.71 7.87 -3.69
CA ILE A 138 29.30 6.76 -4.55
C ILE A 138 29.36 7.20 -6.01
N LYS A 139 30.05 6.40 -6.85
CA LYS A 139 30.07 6.62 -8.28
C LYS A 139 28.73 6.24 -8.93
N PRO A 140 28.24 6.96 -9.93
CA PRO A 140 27.11 6.51 -10.72
C PRO A 140 27.33 5.09 -11.25
N GLY A 141 26.33 4.23 -11.10
CA GLY A 141 26.38 2.81 -11.44
C GLY A 141 26.97 1.90 -10.37
N SER A 142 27.53 2.44 -9.30
CA SER A 142 28.07 1.66 -8.18
C SER A 142 27.02 1.49 -7.07
N GLY A 143 26.82 0.30 -6.60
CA GLY A 143 25.83 0.01 -5.58
C GLY A 143 24.37 0.17 -6.08
N ILE A 144 23.41 0.04 -5.16
CA ILE A 144 21.97 0.26 -5.44
C ILE A 144 21.73 1.75 -5.69
N VAL A 145 22.26 2.62 -4.83
CA VAL A 145 22.18 4.09 -4.95
C VAL A 145 22.73 4.56 -6.30
N GLY A 146 23.93 4.11 -6.70
CA GLY A 146 24.53 4.48 -7.98
C GLY A 146 23.77 3.92 -9.18
N SER A 147 23.17 2.74 -9.08
CA SER A 147 22.31 2.15 -10.09
C SER A 147 21.05 3.00 -10.33
N VAL A 148 20.39 3.43 -9.25
CA VAL A 148 19.23 4.34 -9.31
C VAL A 148 19.62 5.70 -9.89
N ALA A 149 20.80 6.20 -9.59
CA ALA A 149 21.29 7.46 -10.14
C ALA A 149 21.47 7.43 -11.68
N VAL A 150 21.82 6.27 -12.23
CA VAL A 150 21.95 6.07 -13.69
C VAL A 150 20.61 5.79 -14.34
N THR A 151 19.77 4.95 -13.74
CA THR A 151 18.51 4.53 -14.34
C THR A 151 17.40 5.57 -14.20
N GLY A 152 17.47 6.44 -13.19
CA GLY A 152 16.41 7.37 -12.82
C GLY A 152 15.13 6.67 -12.33
N LYS A 153 15.19 5.38 -12.00
CA LYS A 153 14.06 4.59 -11.56
C LYS A 153 14.18 4.24 -10.08
N PRO A 154 13.16 4.53 -9.28
CA PRO A 154 13.16 4.15 -7.86
C PRO A 154 13.15 2.62 -7.71
N GLU A 155 13.79 2.11 -6.66
CA GLU A 155 13.96 0.67 -6.42
C GLU A 155 13.71 0.31 -4.95
N ILE A 156 13.12 -0.87 -4.70
CA ILE A 156 13.07 -1.53 -3.40
C ILE A 156 13.86 -2.83 -3.54
N VAL A 157 14.85 -3.01 -2.67
CA VAL A 157 15.58 -4.28 -2.49
C VAL A 157 15.11 -4.91 -1.19
N ASN A 158 14.32 -5.96 -1.30
CA ASN A 158 13.68 -6.63 -0.16
C ASN A 158 14.66 -7.49 0.65
N ASP A 159 15.74 -7.94 0.02
CA ASP A 159 16.80 -8.72 0.64
C ASP A 159 18.17 -8.32 0.09
N THR A 160 18.87 -7.44 0.80
CA THR A 160 20.21 -6.97 0.43
C THR A 160 21.27 -8.06 0.55
N THR A 161 21.00 -9.17 1.27
CA THR A 161 21.99 -10.25 1.45
C THR A 161 22.26 -11.04 0.18
N ILE A 162 21.35 -10.98 -0.78
CA ILE A 162 21.43 -11.66 -2.08
C ILE A 162 21.66 -10.70 -3.25
N ASP A 163 21.62 -9.38 -3.01
CA ASP A 163 21.91 -8.38 -4.05
C ASP A 163 23.42 -8.08 -4.06
N GLY A 164 24.10 -8.48 -5.13
CA GLY A 164 25.53 -8.26 -5.28
C GLY A 164 25.96 -6.80 -5.43
N ARG A 165 25.00 -5.87 -5.58
CA ARG A 165 25.25 -4.43 -5.64
C ARG A 165 25.35 -3.79 -4.26
N TYR A 166 24.80 -4.44 -3.22
CA TYR A 166 24.68 -3.83 -1.90
C TYR A 166 26.04 -3.42 -1.34
N ILE A 167 26.17 -2.16 -0.95
CA ILE A 167 27.36 -1.58 -0.33
C ILE A 167 27.04 -1.31 1.13
N VAL A 168 27.82 -1.91 2.04
CA VAL A 168 27.69 -1.64 3.48
C VAL A 168 28.34 -0.29 3.78
N ASP A 169 27.55 0.63 4.30
CA ASP A 169 28.02 1.98 4.64
C ASP A 169 28.43 2.13 6.12
N ASP A 170 27.55 1.75 7.06
CA ASP A 170 27.85 1.73 8.50
C ASP A 170 27.70 0.32 9.09
N VAL A 171 26.49 -0.25 9.06
CA VAL A 171 26.13 -1.59 9.50
C VAL A 171 25.37 -2.29 8.38
N ARG A 172 25.53 -3.60 8.30
CA ARG A 172 24.74 -4.38 7.31
C ARG A 172 23.25 -4.33 7.65
N ARG A 173 22.45 -3.90 6.70
CA ARG A 173 20.98 -3.88 6.72
C ARG A 173 20.43 -4.96 5.79
N MET A 174 19.14 -5.27 5.93
CA MET A 174 18.53 -6.41 5.24
C MET A 174 17.60 -6.01 4.09
N SER A 175 17.14 -4.76 4.05
CA SER A 175 16.38 -4.21 2.94
C SER A 175 16.75 -2.74 2.72
N GLU A 176 16.51 -2.25 1.50
CA GLU A 176 16.87 -0.91 1.06
C GLU A 176 15.78 -0.35 0.14
N ILE A 177 15.50 0.93 0.26
CA ILE A 177 14.66 1.70 -0.65
C ILE A 177 15.42 2.91 -1.14
N THR A 178 15.54 3.06 -2.46
CA THR A 178 16.31 4.13 -3.09
C THR A 178 15.46 4.86 -4.12
N VAL A 179 15.35 6.18 -4.00
CA VAL A 179 14.51 7.01 -4.86
C VAL A 179 15.28 8.18 -5.43
N PRO A 180 15.25 8.44 -6.77
CA PRO A 180 15.95 9.55 -7.36
C PRO A 180 15.25 10.89 -7.13
N ILE A 181 16.02 11.95 -6.89
CA ILE A 181 15.58 13.35 -6.94
C ILE A 181 15.82 13.83 -8.37
N ILE A 182 14.73 14.07 -9.11
CA ILE A 182 14.80 14.42 -10.53
C ILE A 182 14.35 15.87 -10.75
N SER A 183 15.20 16.68 -11.39
CA SER A 183 14.89 18.03 -11.82
C SER A 183 15.18 18.16 -13.32
N ASP A 184 14.22 18.71 -14.08
CA ASP A 184 14.34 18.89 -15.55
C ASP A 184 14.73 17.63 -16.33
N GLY A 185 14.31 16.46 -15.84
CA GLY A 185 14.60 15.16 -16.47
C GLY A 185 15.96 14.56 -16.09
N GLU A 186 16.74 15.25 -15.27
CA GLU A 186 18.05 14.77 -14.78
C GLU A 186 17.99 14.39 -13.30
N VAL A 187 18.69 13.32 -12.94
CA VAL A 187 18.89 12.93 -11.54
C VAL A 187 19.90 13.89 -10.92
N ILE A 188 19.46 14.69 -9.95
CA ILE A 188 20.28 15.66 -9.20
C ILE A 188 20.69 15.13 -7.82
N GLY A 189 20.03 14.09 -7.32
CA GLY A 189 20.32 13.48 -6.03
C GLY A 189 19.56 12.18 -5.84
N ILE A 190 19.76 11.56 -4.69
CA ILE A 190 19.13 10.29 -4.29
C ILE A 190 18.68 10.40 -2.83
N ILE A 191 17.49 9.91 -2.51
CA ILE A 191 17.04 9.61 -1.16
C ILE A 191 17.15 8.11 -0.98
N ASP A 192 17.90 7.70 0.02
CA ASP A 192 18.16 6.30 0.34
C ASP A 192 17.79 6.00 1.79
N SER A 193 17.33 4.80 2.04
CA SER A 193 17.03 4.33 3.40
C SER A 193 17.17 2.82 3.48
N GLU A 194 17.81 2.36 4.55
CA GLU A 194 18.05 0.96 4.81
C GLU A 194 17.33 0.52 6.10
N HIS A 195 17.00 -0.78 6.19
CA HIS A 195 16.31 -1.33 7.36
C HIS A 195 16.86 -2.70 7.77
N SER A 196 16.90 -2.96 9.08
CA SER A 196 17.40 -4.21 9.67
C SER A 196 16.54 -5.45 9.37
N LYS A 197 15.32 -5.27 8.88
CA LYS A 197 14.39 -6.36 8.52
C LYS A 197 14.31 -6.50 7.01
N LYS A 198 14.26 -7.76 6.52
CA LYS A 198 13.87 -8.07 5.15
C LYS A 198 12.40 -7.67 4.91
N ASP A 199 12.05 -7.39 3.65
CA ASP A 199 10.67 -7.09 3.23
C ASP A 199 10.01 -5.93 4.03
N PHE A 200 10.82 -5.01 4.57
CA PHE A 200 10.28 -3.88 5.34
C PHE A 200 9.62 -2.84 4.45
N TYR A 201 10.26 -2.51 3.32
CA TYR A 201 9.74 -1.52 2.40
C TYR A 201 8.62 -2.10 1.54
N THR A 202 7.61 -1.28 1.27
CA THR A 202 6.41 -1.63 0.50
C THR A 202 6.20 -0.63 -0.63
N ASP A 203 5.34 -0.97 -1.60
CA ASP A 203 4.93 -0.04 -2.66
C ASP A 203 4.37 1.28 -2.10
N ARG A 204 3.74 1.24 -0.93
CA ARG A 204 3.29 2.43 -0.22
C ARG A 204 4.46 3.35 0.16
N HIS A 205 5.53 2.80 0.72
CA HIS A 205 6.74 3.56 1.04
C HIS A 205 7.37 4.15 -0.23
N LEU A 206 7.41 3.37 -1.30
CA LEU A 206 7.93 3.81 -2.59
C LEU A 206 7.14 4.98 -3.17
N GLN A 207 5.81 4.91 -3.16
CA GLN A 207 4.91 5.96 -3.61
C GLN A 207 5.10 7.25 -2.82
N ILE A 208 5.13 7.15 -1.50
CA ILE A 208 5.31 8.30 -0.60
C ILE A 208 6.67 8.94 -0.84
N LEU A 209 7.75 8.15 -0.82
CA LEU A 209 9.12 8.65 -0.95
C LEU A 209 9.37 9.25 -2.34
N THR A 210 8.80 8.68 -3.40
CA THR A 210 8.85 9.24 -4.76
C THR A 210 8.15 10.61 -4.82
N THR A 211 7.01 10.76 -4.14
CA THR A 211 6.30 12.05 -4.08
C THR A 211 7.10 13.08 -3.30
N ILE A 212 7.69 12.69 -2.15
CA ILE A 212 8.57 13.55 -1.35
C ILE A 212 9.78 13.98 -2.16
N SER A 213 10.41 13.05 -2.88
CA SER A 213 11.55 13.33 -3.77
C SER A 213 11.20 14.37 -4.84
N SER A 214 10.00 14.26 -5.43
CA SER A 214 9.51 15.23 -6.41
C SER A 214 9.29 16.62 -5.79
N LEU A 215 8.72 16.70 -4.59
CA LEU A 215 8.55 17.96 -3.84
C LEU A 215 9.92 18.58 -3.50
N CYS A 216 10.88 17.76 -3.07
CA CYS A 216 12.24 18.15 -2.78
C CYS A 216 12.92 18.76 -4.03
N ALA A 217 12.80 18.09 -5.18
CA ALA A 217 13.35 18.58 -6.44
C ALA A 217 12.78 19.95 -6.84
N VAL A 218 11.45 20.12 -6.76
CA VAL A 218 10.81 21.43 -7.05
C VAL A 218 11.32 22.51 -6.11
N LYS A 219 11.43 22.21 -4.81
CA LYS A 219 11.89 23.19 -3.82
C LYS A 219 13.36 23.54 -4.03
N ILE A 220 14.23 22.57 -4.27
CA ILE A 220 15.66 22.79 -4.59
C ILE A 220 15.77 23.71 -5.80
N LYS A 221 15.03 23.42 -6.89
CA LYS A 221 15.04 24.23 -8.11
C LYS A 221 14.66 25.69 -7.88
N THR A 222 13.80 25.98 -6.89
CA THR A 222 13.40 27.38 -6.58
C THR A 222 14.46 28.15 -5.79
N LEU A 223 15.48 27.47 -5.27
CA LEU A 223 16.56 28.08 -4.47
C LEU A 223 17.88 28.25 -5.21
N VAL A 224 18.02 27.57 -6.35
CA VAL A 224 19.18 27.61 -7.25
C VAL A 224 18.85 28.44 -8.49
#